data_b06f0caae559c5fae6594e04341f32fb
#
_entry.id   b06f0caae559c5fae6594e04341f32fb
#
_cell.length_a   1.000
_cell.length_b   1.000
_cell.length_c   1.000
_cell.angle_alpha   90.00
_cell.angle_beta   90.00
_cell.angle_gamma   90.00
#
_symmetry.space_group_name_H-M   'P 1'
#
loop_
_entity.id
_entity.type
_entity.pdbx_description
1 polymer ?
#
loop_
_entity_poly.entity_id
_entity_poly.type
_entity_poly.pdbx_seq_one_letter_code
_entity_poly.pdbx_strand_id
1 'polypeptide(L)'
;MNKPLLIYQAPVATRSGYGDHSRDILKSIFEYDKFDVITIPTRWGNTPQNQINPSTDFGKQLLSTVGKQITKQAEVHIQMTVPNEFQKKGKFSIGITAGIESTIAPKDWIDGCNRMDLIIVPTTFSKEVLEGTSYDEKDSRTGQVLRTFKITTPIEVLHEGVELST
;
A
#
# COMPACT_ATOMS: atom_id res chain seq x y z
N MET A 1 21.18 18.49 5.25
CA MET A 1 21.10 17.28 4.42
C MET A 1 19.76 17.22 3.73
N ASN A 2 19.74 16.87 2.45
CA ASN A 2 18.48 16.64 1.76
C ASN A 2 17.87 15.33 2.24
N LYS A 3 16.60 15.37 2.65
CA LYS A 3 15.86 14.16 3.02
C LYS A 3 15.66 13.28 1.78
N PRO A 4 15.68 11.94 1.93
CA PRO A 4 15.36 11.05 0.83
C PRO A 4 13.90 11.24 0.37
N LEU A 5 13.65 11.09 -0.92
CA LEU A 5 12.32 11.22 -1.49
C LEU A 5 11.47 9.98 -1.20
N LEU A 6 10.29 10.21 -0.65
CA LEU A 6 9.23 9.21 -0.49
C LEU A 6 8.02 9.62 -1.32
N ILE A 7 7.59 8.73 -2.21
CA ILE A 7 6.31 8.88 -2.91
C ILE A 7 5.26 8.06 -2.20
N TYR A 8 4.19 8.71 -1.76
CA TYR A 8 3.05 8.10 -1.11
C TYR A 8 1.84 8.14 -2.04
N GLN A 9 1.47 6.99 -2.56
CA GLN A 9 0.38 6.82 -3.52
C GLN A 9 -0.77 6.07 -2.85
N ALA A 10 -1.84 6.79 -2.51
CA ALA A 10 -2.91 6.24 -1.70
C ALA A 10 -4.20 7.06 -1.83
N PRO A 11 -5.37 6.50 -1.47
CA PRO A 11 -6.65 7.18 -1.57
C PRO A 11 -6.88 8.20 -0.43
N VAL A 12 -5.94 9.13 -0.24
CA VAL A 12 -5.89 10.07 0.91
C VAL A 12 -7.06 11.05 0.96
N ALA A 13 -7.74 11.29 -0.15
CA ALA A 13 -8.87 12.23 -0.22
C ALA A 13 -10.23 11.54 -0.09
N THR A 14 -10.29 10.21 -0.07
CA THR A 14 -11.54 9.46 -0.18
C THR A 14 -12.23 9.26 1.17
N ARG A 15 -13.56 9.22 1.13
CA ARG A 15 -14.40 8.80 2.26
C ARG A 15 -14.56 7.29 2.24
N SER A 16 -13.57 6.59 2.75
CA SER A 16 -13.51 5.12 2.80
C SER A 16 -12.59 4.64 3.91
N GLY A 17 -12.69 3.37 4.30
CA GLY A 17 -11.75 2.78 5.26
C GLY A 17 -10.30 2.84 4.78
N TYR A 18 -10.05 2.60 3.48
CA TYR A 18 -8.73 2.82 2.90
C TYR A 18 -8.28 4.28 2.96
N GLY A 19 -9.21 5.23 2.78
CA GLY A 19 -8.93 6.65 2.92
C GLY A 19 -8.52 7.01 4.34
N ASP A 20 -9.26 6.55 5.33
CA ASP A 20 -8.96 6.78 6.76
C ASP A 20 -7.59 6.21 7.12
N HIS A 21 -7.34 4.95 6.80
CA HIS A 21 -6.05 4.29 7.04
C HIS A 21 -4.91 4.99 6.31
N SER A 22 -5.13 5.43 5.08
CA SER A 22 -4.10 6.14 4.30
C SER A 22 -3.71 7.49 4.92
N ARG A 23 -4.66 8.21 5.47
CA ARG A 23 -4.39 9.48 6.18
C ARG A 23 -3.65 9.25 7.49
N ASP A 24 -4.00 8.21 8.24
CA ASP A 24 -3.32 7.87 9.50
C ASP A 24 -1.85 7.50 9.26
N ILE A 25 -1.57 6.68 8.26
CA ILE A 25 -0.20 6.33 7.86
C ILE A 25 0.57 7.58 7.41
N LEU A 26 -0.04 8.42 6.57
CA LEU A 26 0.63 9.65 6.08
C LEU A 26 0.94 10.61 7.22
N LYS A 27 0.03 10.78 8.17
CA LYS A 27 0.24 11.58 9.37
C LYS A 27 1.47 11.07 10.16
N SER A 28 1.57 9.77 10.35
CA SER A 28 2.72 9.14 11.01
C SER A 28 4.04 9.37 10.24
N ILE A 29 4.00 9.32 8.91
CA ILE A 29 5.18 9.62 8.07
C ILE A 29 5.61 11.08 8.23
N PHE A 30 4.66 12.02 8.28
CA PHE A 30 4.96 13.43 8.53
C PHE A 30 5.56 13.66 9.91
N GLU A 31 5.01 13.04 10.94
CA GLU A 31 5.52 13.14 12.32
C GLU A 31 6.93 12.54 12.45
N TYR A 32 7.22 11.47 11.73
CA TYR A 32 8.57 10.88 11.67
C TYR A 32 9.60 11.83 11.04
N ASP A 33 9.17 12.67 10.13
CA ASP A 33 9.94 13.77 9.51
C ASP A 33 11.32 13.40 8.94
N LYS A 34 11.47 12.18 8.40
CA LYS A 34 12.73 11.72 7.81
C LYS A 34 12.75 11.74 6.27
N PHE A 35 11.61 12.04 5.64
CA PHE A 35 11.46 12.01 4.19
C PHE A 35 10.98 13.35 3.64
N ASP A 36 11.39 13.65 2.41
CA ASP A 36 10.71 14.61 1.55
C ASP A 36 9.58 13.87 0.85
N VAL A 37 8.33 14.24 1.13
CA VAL A 37 7.15 13.49 0.72
C VAL A 37 6.49 14.13 -0.49
N ILE A 38 6.19 13.31 -1.50
CA ILE A 38 5.26 13.66 -2.59
C ILE A 38 4.07 12.71 -2.47
N THR A 39 2.87 13.27 -2.37
CA THR A 39 1.63 12.50 -2.28
C THR A 39 0.93 12.46 -3.62
N ILE A 40 0.55 11.27 -4.06
CA ILE A 40 -0.26 11.02 -5.26
C ILE A 40 -1.62 10.47 -4.78
N PRO A 41 -2.66 11.32 -4.71
CA PRO A 41 -4.00 10.87 -4.36
C PRO A 41 -4.55 9.94 -5.44
N THR A 42 -5.11 8.81 -5.01
CA THR A 42 -5.78 7.87 -5.89
C THR A 42 -7.27 7.80 -5.59
N ARG A 43 -8.04 7.30 -6.54
CA ARG A 43 -9.46 7.03 -6.33
C ARG A 43 -9.66 5.71 -5.60
N TRP A 44 -10.78 5.59 -4.92
CA TRP A 44 -11.29 4.35 -4.36
C TRP A 44 -12.73 4.15 -4.85
N GLY A 45 -12.88 3.45 -5.97
CA GLY A 45 -14.17 3.30 -6.64
C GLY A 45 -14.85 4.65 -6.90
N ASN A 46 -16.14 4.74 -6.59
CA ASN A 46 -16.96 5.95 -6.74
C ASN A 46 -17.13 6.73 -5.42
N THR A 47 -16.25 6.50 -4.43
CA THR A 47 -16.34 7.19 -3.14
C THR A 47 -16.06 8.68 -3.26
N PRO A 48 -16.73 9.55 -2.45
CA PRO A 48 -16.43 10.97 -2.43
C PRO A 48 -14.97 11.25 -2.07
N GLN A 49 -14.38 12.27 -2.69
CA GLN A 49 -13.00 12.69 -2.50
C GLN A 49 -12.91 14.05 -1.80
N ASN A 50 -13.59 14.21 -0.68
CA ASN A 50 -13.74 15.48 0.04
C ASN A 50 -13.28 15.40 1.50
N GLN A 51 -12.42 14.46 1.84
CA GLN A 51 -12.01 14.22 3.22
C GLN A 51 -10.75 14.99 3.66
N ILE A 52 -10.10 15.72 2.74
CA ILE A 52 -8.98 16.58 3.12
C ILE A 52 -9.53 17.91 3.59
N ASN A 53 -9.35 18.22 4.87
CA ASN A 53 -9.75 19.51 5.43
C ASN A 53 -8.60 20.52 5.38
N PRO A 54 -8.66 21.52 4.47
CA PRO A 54 -7.58 22.49 4.30
C PRO A 54 -7.41 23.47 5.48
N SER A 55 -8.33 23.45 6.45
CA SER A 55 -8.26 24.30 7.64
C SER A 55 -7.42 23.70 8.75
N THR A 56 -7.16 22.38 8.71
CA THR A 56 -6.31 21.69 9.69
C THR A 56 -4.84 21.74 9.31
N ASP A 57 -3.95 21.65 10.28
CA ASP A 57 -2.50 21.64 10.02
C ASP A 57 -2.10 20.41 9.19
N PHE A 58 -2.67 19.25 9.50
CA PHE A 58 -2.47 18.03 8.69
C PHE A 58 -2.97 18.21 7.25
N GLY A 59 -4.17 18.76 7.06
CA GLY A 59 -4.72 18.98 5.72
C GLY A 59 -3.88 19.97 4.90
N LYS A 60 -3.38 21.04 5.51
CA LYS A 60 -2.45 21.99 4.88
C LYS A 60 -1.14 21.28 4.47
N GLN A 61 -0.58 20.50 5.39
CA GLN A 61 0.67 19.76 5.13
C GLN A 61 0.46 18.74 4.00
N LEU A 62 -0.62 17.96 4.03
CA LEU A 62 -0.95 17.01 2.98
C LEU A 62 -1.05 17.70 1.62
N LEU A 63 -1.84 18.79 1.53
CA LEU A 63 -2.01 19.53 0.28
C LEU A 63 -0.70 20.11 -0.25
N SER A 64 0.22 20.49 0.63
CA SER A 64 1.55 20.98 0.23
C SER A 64 2.41 19.92 -0.47
N THR A 65 2.09 18.64 -0.29
CA THR A 65 2.82 17.51 -0.90
C THR A 65 2.18 17.00 -2.19
N VAL A 66 0.98 17.47 -2.53
CA VAL A 66 0.23 17.07 -3.73
C VAL A 66 0.62 17.94 -4.92
N GLY A 67 0.72 17.33 -6.11
CA GLY A 67 0.97 18.04 -7.36
C GLY A 67 2.43 18.46 -7.57
N LYS A 68 3.33 18.06 -6.72
CA LYS A 68 4.77 18.29 -6.94
C LYS A 68 5.28 17.45 -8.10
N GLN A 69 6.19 18.02 -8.89
CA GLN A 69 6.82 17.32 -10.00
C GLN A 69 7.83 16.27 -9.47
N ILE A 70 7.73 15.06 -9.98
CA ILE A 70 8.69 13.99 -9.70
C ILE A 70 9.82 14.10 -10.71
N THR A 71 11.02 14.46 -10.24
CA THR A 71 12.20 14.70 -11.09
C THR A 71 13.24 13.59 -11.00
N LYS A 72 13.10 12.66 -10.05
CA LYS A 72 14.02 11.55 -9.83
C LYS A 72 13.27 10.33 -9.30
N GLN A 73 13.89 9.15 -9.38
CA GLN A 73 13.35 7.95 -8.74
C GLN A 73 13.32 8.13 -7.22
N ALA A 74 12.18 7.78 -6.60
CA ALA A 74 12.06 7.82 -5.14
C ALA A 74 12.95 6.76 -4.47
N GLU A 75 13.51 7.10 -3.31
CA GLU A 75 14.16 6.12 -2.44
C GLU A 75 13.12 5.12 -1.91
N VAL A 76 11.95 5.61 -1.50
CA VAL A 76 10.83 4.79 -1.04
C VAL A 76 9.56 5.16 -1.81
N HIS A 77 8.85 4.15 -2.27
CA HIS A 77 7.49 4.28 -2.81
C HIS A 77 6.55 3.43 -1.97
N ILE A 78 5.52 4.06 -1.42
CA ILE A 78 4.45 3.38 -0.69
C ILE A 78 3.18 3.48 -1.51
N GLN A 79 2.59 2.35 -1.84
CA GLN A 79 1.31 2.28 -2.54
C GLN A 79 0.28 1.53 -1.67
N MET A 80 -0.83 2.18 -1.39
CA MET A 80 -1.96 1.58 -0.67
C MET A 80 -3.12 1.35 -1.63
N THR A 81 -3.37 0.08 -1.93
CA THR A 81 -4.43 -0.37 -2.83
C THR A 81 -4.59 -1.89 -2.74
N VAL A 82 -5.40 -2.47 -3.61
CA VAL A 82 -5.48 -3.94 -3.78
C VAL A 82 -4.23 -4.47 -4.46
N PRO A 83 -3.74 -5.67 -4.09
CA PRO A 83 -2.43 -6.16 -4.52
C PRO A 83 -2.20 -6.26 -6.04
N ASN A 84 -3.24 -6.57 -6.82
CA ASN A 84 -3.11 -6.66 -8.28
C ASN A 84 -2.73 -5.31 -8.94
N GLU A 85 -2.94 -4.20 -8.25
CA GLU A 85 -2.57 -2.87 -8.73
C GLU A 85 -1.16 -2.42 -8.31
N PHE A 86 -0.47 -3.18 -7.46
CA PHE A 86 0.85 -2.80 -6.98
C PHE A 86 1.87 -2.67 -8.13
N GLN A 87 2.63 -1.59 -8.08
CA GLN A 87 3.69 -1.30 -9.05
C GLN A 87 4.98 -0.89 -8.34
N LYS A 88 6.10 -1.46 -8.74
CA LYS A 88 7.40 -1.09 -8.21
C LYS A 88 7.90 0.19 -8.87
N LYS A 89 7.87 1.31 -8.14
CA LYS A 89 8.28 2.64 -8.63
C LYS A 89 9.43 3.27 -7.85
N GLY A 90 9.72 2.77 -6.66
CA GLY A 90 10.83 3.25 -5.83
C GLY A 90 12.02 2.31 -5.86
N LYS A 91 13.15 2.75 -5.32
CA LYS A 91 14.28 1.85 -5.05
C LYS A 91 13.87 0.80 -4.04
N PHE A 92 13.05 1.17 -3.05
CA PHE A 92 12.35 0.28 -2.15
C PHE A 92 10.84 0.56 -2.24
N SER A 93 10.05 -0.46 -2.57
CA SER A 93 8.61 -0.31 -2.79
C SER A 93 7.81 -1.14 -1.79
N ILE A 94 6.90 -0.46 -1.08
CA ILE A 94 6.05 -1.03 -0.05
C ILE A 94 4.61 -1.03 -0.54
N GLY A 95 3.98 -2.20 -0.54
CA GLY A 95 2.54 -2.33 -0.78
C GLY A 95 1.78 -2.45 0.54
N ILE A 96 0.77 -1.63 0.74
CA ILE A 96 -0.13 -1.70 1.89
C ILE A 96 -1.52 -2.08 1.39
N THR A 97 -2.09 -3.13 1.97
CA THR A 97 -3.44 -3.60 1.63
C THR A 97 -4.17 -4.03 2.90
N ALA A 98 -5.49 -3.90 2.90
CA ALA A 98 -6.33 -4.39 3.99
C ALA A 98 -6.39 -5.94 4.03
N GLY A 99 -5.96 -6.61 2.96
CA GLY A 99 -6.07 -8.05 2.83
C GLY A 99 -7.44 -8.48 2.30
N ILE A 100 -7.81 -9.71 2.58
CA ILE A 100 -9.02 -10.35 2.07
C ILE A 100 -9.73 -11.09 3.19
N GLU A 101 -11.05 -11.14 3.12
CA GLU A 101 -11.89 -11.88 4.10
C GLU A 101 -12.07 -13.37 3.75
N SER A 102 -11.52 -13.81 2.62
CA SER A 102 -11.53 -15.23 2.23
C SER A 102 -10.25 -15.95 2.68
N THR A 103 -10.26 -17.28 2.62
CA THR A 103 -9.12 -18.12 3.02
C THR A 103 -8.07 -18.32 1.93
N ILE A 104 -8.33 -17.81 0.72
CA ILE A 104 -7.44 -17.93 -0.43
C ILE A 104 -7.42 -16.59 -1.16
N ALA A 105 -6.23 -16.06 -1.44
CA ALA A 105 -6.06 -14.86 -2.24
C ALA A 105 -6.14 -15.17 -3.75
N PRO A 106 -6.64 -14.23 -4.58
CA PRO A 106 -6.60 -14.36 -6.02
C PRO A 106 -5.16 -14.50 -6.56
N LYS A 107 -4.99 -15.20 -7.68
CA LYS A 107 -3.66 -15.42 -8.27
C LYS A 107 -2.95 -14.11 -8.67
N ASP A 108 -3.69 -13.15 -9.22
CA ASP A 108 -3.16 -11.83 -9.60
C ASP A 108 -2.68 -11.02 -8.40
N TRP A 109 -3.18 -11.31 -7.20
CA TRP A 109 -2.67 -10.71 -5.96
C TRP A 109 -1.28 -11.23 -5.60
N ILE A 110 -0.99 -12.50 -5.87
CA ILE A 110 0.35 -13.08 -5.68
C ILE A 110 1.35 -12.35 -6.56
N ASP A 111 1.04 -12.17 -7.84
CA ASP A 111 1.90 -11.46 -8.77
C ASP A 111 2.11 -10.00 -8.34
N GLY A 112 1.05 -9.34 -7.88
CA GLY A 112 1.10 -7.97 -7.38
C GLY A 112 2.00 -7.82 -6.14
N CYS A 113 1.84 -8.69 -5.16
CA CYS A 113 2.67 -8.69 -3.96
C CYS A 113 4.15 -8.94 -4.29
N ASN A 114 4.43 -9.85 -5.22
CA ASN A 114 5.80 -10.18 -5.62
C ASN A 114 6.51 -9.08 -6.43
N ARG A 115 5.78 -8.07 -6.89
CA ARG A 115 6.40 -6.87 -7.47
C ARG A 115 6.99 -5.92 -6.44
N MET A 116 6.57 -6.03 -5.18
CA MET A 116 6.99 -5.14 -4.11
C MET A 116 8.16 -5.72 -3.30
N ASP A 117 8.85 -4.88 -2.55
CA ASP A 117 9.94 -5.28 -1.66
C ASP A 117 9.43 -5.65 -0.26
N LEU A 118 8.29 -5.09 0.14
CA LEU A 118 7.62 -5.35 1.41
C LEU A 118 6.11 -5.20 1.24
N ILE A 119 5.35 -6.07 1.88
CA ILE A 119 3.90 -5.97 2.00
C ILE A 119 3.53 -5.73 3.46
N ILE A 120 2.62 -4.80 3.69
CA ILE A 120 2.06 -4.51 5.01
C ILE A 120 0.55 -4.79 4.98
N VAL A 121 0.10 -5.55 5.96
CA VAL A 121 -1.31 -5.90 6.17
C VAL A 121 -1.73 -5.58 7.61
N PRO A 122 -3.03 -5.31 7.87
CA PRO A 122 -3.47 -4.88 9.20
C PRO A 122 -3.65 -6.01 10.21
N THR A 123 -3.70 -7.27 9.77
CA THR A 123 -4.00 -8.40 10.64
C THR A 123 -3.11 -9.61 10.38
N THR A 124 -2.89 -10.41 11.42
CA THR A 124 -2.22 -11.71 11.30
C THR A 124 -2.99 -12.64 10.36
N PHE A 125 -4.32 -12.62 10.42
CA PHE A 125 -5.17 -13.40 9.50
C PHE A 125 -4.87 -13.08 8.03
N SER A 126 -4.82 -11.80 7.65
CA SER A 126 -4.50 -11.39 6.28
C SER A 126 -3.10 -11.87 5.86
N LYS A 127 -2.11 -11.78 6.76
CA LYS A 127 -0.77 -12.31 6.51
C LYS A 127 -0.79 -13.81 6.27
N GLU A 128 -1.44 -14.57 7.13
CA GLU A 128 -1.55 -16.04 7.02
C GLU A 128 -2.24 -16.48 5.72
N VAL A 129 -3.31 -15.78 5.31
CA VAL A 129 -3.99 -16.06 4.05
C VAL A 129 -3.07 -15.83 2.85
N LEU A 130 -2.37 -14.71 2.82
CA LEU A 130 -1.46 -14.38 1.72
C LEU A 130 -0.28 -15.37 1.66
N GLU A 131 0.35 -15.67 2.80
CA GLU A 131 1.47 -16.62 2.88
C GLU A 131 1.04 -18.06 2.57
N GLY A 132 -0.16 -18.44 2.96
CA GLY A 132 -0.71 -19.79 2.76
C GLY A 132 -1.28 -20.04 1.37
N THR A 133 -1.45 -19.01 0.54
CA THR A 133 -2.02 -19.17 -0.81
C THR A 133 -0.94 -19.59 -1.80
N SER A 134 -1.20 -20.69 -2.52
CA SER A 134 -0.35 -21.16 -3.60
C SER A 134 -1.19 -21.72 -4.76
N TYR A 135 -0.68 -21.57 -5.97
CA TYR A 135 -1.28 -22.11 -7.19
C TYR A 135 -0.24 -22.88 -7.99
N ASP A 136 -0.59 -24.09 -8.43
CA ASP A 136 0.25 -24.91 -9.28
C ASP A 136 -0.16 -24.77 -10.75
N GLU A 137 0.82 -24.51 -11.61
CA GLU A 137 0.69 -24.68 -13.04
C GLU A 137 1.09 -26.10 -13.40
N LYS A 138 0.19 -26.86 -14.03
CA LYS A 138 0.42 -28.26 -14.39
C LYS A 138 0.46 -28.43 -15.89
N ASP A 139 1.32 -29.35 -16.36
CA ASP A 139 1.27 -29.83 -17.75
C ASP A 139 -0.08 -30.49 -18.00
N SER A 140 -0.79 -30.05 -19.04
CA SER A 140 -2.12 -30.58 -19.39
C SER A 140 -2.13 -32.03 -19.83
N ARG A 141 -0.99 -32.56 -20.28
CA ARG A 141 -0.88 -33.97 -20.78
C ARG A 141 -0.40 -34.92 -19.69
N THR A 142 0.54 -34.48 -18.83
CA THR A 142 1.18 -35.38 -17.86
C THR A 142 0.68 -35.16 -16.44
N GLY A 143 0.00 -34.04 -16.15
CA GLY A 143 -0.38 -33.62 -14.80
C GLY A 143 0.78 -33.23 -13.93
N GLN A 144 2.00 -33.16 -14.47
CA GLN A 144 3.19 -32.74 -13.75
C GLN A 144 3.12 -31.26 -13.40
N VAL A 145 3.49 -30.90 -12.16
CA VAL A 145 3.62 -29.50 -11.72
C VAL A 145 4.81 -28.88 -12.40
N LEU A 146 4.55 -27.84 -13.23
CA LEU A 146 5.58 -27.10 -13.94
C LEU A 146 6.10 -25.95 -13.08
N ARG A 147 5.22 -25.30 -12.32
CA ARG A 147 5.52 -24.12 -11.53
C ARG A 147 4.51 -23.95 -10.40
N THR A 148 4.98 -23.46 -9.26
CA THR A 148 4.13 -23.07 -8.13
C THR A 148 4.21 -21.55 -7.92
N PHE A 149 3.05 -20.90 -7.89
CA PHE A 149 2.91 -19.47 -7.62
C PHE A 149 2.60 -19.26 -6.15
N LYS A 150 3.44 -18.54 -5.46
CA LYS A 150 3.25 -18.11 -4.07
C LYS A 150 3.91 -16.77 -3.83
N ILE A 151 3.51 -16.08 -2.76
CA ILE A 151 4.14 -14.82 -2.37
C ILE A 151 5.51 -15.12 -1.75
N THR A 152 6.55 -14.51 -2.32
CA THR A 152 7.94 -14.58 -1.81
C THR A 152 8.37 -13.28 -1.14
N THR A 153 7.65 -12.19 -1.39
CA THR A 153 7.90 -10.90 -0.74
C THR A 153 7.58 -10.98 0.75
N PRO A 154 8.44 -10.42 1.63
CA PRO A 154 8.15 -10.36 3.06
C PRO A 154 6.83 -9.64 3.35
N ILE A 155 6.06 -10.18 4.29
CA ILE A 155 4.78 -9.63 4.75
C ILE A 155 4.89 -9.32 6.23
N GLU A 156 4.61 -8.06 6.59
CA GLU A 156 4.58 -7.59 7.97
C GLU A 156 3.17 -7.19 8.38
N VAL A 157 2.84 -7.39 9.63
CA VAL A 157 1.57 -6.97 10.22
C VAL A 157 1.78 -5.62 10.91
N LEU A 158 1.00 -4.64 10.50
CA LEU A 158 0.89 -3.35 11.18
C LEU A 158 -0.58 -3.10 11.47
N HIS A 159 -0.98 -3.29 12.72
CA HIS A 159 -2.36 -3.06 13.13
C HIS A 159 -2.76 -1.59 12.92
N GLU A 160 -4.00 -1.38 12.50
CA GLU A 160 -4.54 -0.03 12.39
C GLU A 160 -4.59 0.63 13.76
N GLY A 161 -4.03 1.82 13.85
CA GLY A 161 -4.06 2.61 15.06
C GLY A 161 -5.41 3.31 15.24
N VAL A 162 -5.71 3.68 16.48
CA VAL A 162 -6.83 4.55 16.82
C VAL A 162 -6.28 5.80 17.48
N GLU A 163 -6.68 6.97 16.99
CA GLU A 163 -6.38 8.22 17.68
C GLU A 163 -7.26 8.31 18.93
N LEU A 164 -6.64 8.17 20.08
CA LEU A 164 -7.30 8.39 21.36
C LEU A 164 -7.38 9.90 21.60
N SER A 165 -8.31 10.57 20.93
CA SER A 165 -8.61 11.95 21.22
C SER A 165 -9.31 12.04 22.59
N THR A 166 -8.66 12.65 23.49
CA THR A 166 -9.28 13.06 24.76
C THR A 166 -10.20 14.25 24.52
#